data_9bbdb85149954b1ead89c207d7cb12d6
#
_entry.id   9bbdb85149954b1ead89c207d7cb12d6
#
_cell.length_a   1.000
_cell.length_b   1.000
_cell.length_c   1.000
_cell.angle_alpha   90.00
_cell.angle_beta   90.00
_cell.angle_gamma   90.00
#
_symmetry.space_group_name_H-M   'P 1'
#
loop_
_entity.id
_entity.type
_entity.pdbx_description
1 polymer ?
#
loop_
_entity_poly.entity_id
_entity_poly.type
_entity_poly.pdbx_seq_one_letter_code
_entity_poly.pdbx_strand_id
1 'polypeptide(L)'
;MKLTGDDGREYLDFLAGIGVCSLGHGDPAVLSALEAQTKKLMHVSNYFYIEQRGQVAALLSKLANDDVDGARVLAGAIAAGD
;
A
#
# COMPACT_ATOMS: atom_id res chain seq x y z
N MET A 1 16.70 -7.12 0.50
CA MET A 1 16.09 -7.16 -0.84
C MET A 1 17.12 -7.53 -1.89
N LYS A 2 16.82 -8.49 -2.73
CA LYS A 2 17.70 -8.93 -3.81
C LYS A 2 16.92 -9.03 -5.10
N LEU A 3 17.60 -8.76 -6.21
CA LEU A 3 17.11 -8.97 -7.56
C LEU A 3 18.05 -9.93 -8.27
N THR A 4 17.50 -10.78 -9.13
CA THR A 4 18.30 -11.69 -9.95
C THR A 4 18.22 -11.21 -11.40
N GLY A 5 19.38 -10.96 -12.01
CA GLY A 5 19.47 -10.61 -13.42
C GLY A 5 19.19 -11.82 -14.32
N ASP A 6 18.97 -11.55 -15.60
CA ASP A 6 18.78 -12.59 -16.62
C ASP A 6 20.03 -13.45 -16.83
N ASP A 7 21.19 -12.94 -16.43
CA ASP A 7 22.48 -13.65 -16.42
C ASP A 7 22.68 -14.50 -15.15
N GLY A 8 21.71 -14.55 -14.24
CA GLY A 8 21.77 -15.29 -12.99
C GLY A 8 22.50 -14.59 -11.85
N ARG A 9 23.00 -13.39 -12.06
CA ARG A 9 23.66 -12.61 -10.99
C ARG A 9 22.65 -12.05 -10.01
N GLU A 10 23.00 -12.09 -8.72
CA GLU A 10 22.22 -11.43 -7.67
C GLU A 10 22.71 -10.01 -7.43
N TYR A 11 21.77 -9.11 -7.25
CA TYR A 11 22.01 -7.70 -6.94
C TYR A 11 21.28 -7.32 -5.67
N LEU A 12 21.89 -6.51 -4.82
CA LEU A 12 21.18 -5.88 -3.72
C LEU A 12 20.31 -4.75 -4.26
N ASP A 13 19.03 -4.76 -3.92
CA ASP A 13 18.11 -3.74 -4.37
C ASP A 13 18.04 -2.56 -3.39
N PHE A 14 18.81 -1.52 -3.67
CA PHE A 14 18.73 -0.24 -2.95
C PHE A 14 17.80 0.77 -3.61
N LEU A 15 17.29 0.48 -4.81
CA LEU A 15 16.33 1.35 -5.48
C LEU A 15 14.92 1.17 -4.91
N ALA A 16 14.55 -0.07 -4.58
CA ALA A 16 13.29 -0.41 -3.92
C ALA A 16 12.05 0.15 -4.63
N GLY A 17 12.01 0.04 -5.98
CA GLY A 17 10.93 0.60 -6.77
C GLY A 17 10.81 2.12 -6.66
N ILE A 18 11.93 2.82 -6.51
CA ILE A 18 12.03 4.26 -6.22
C ILE A 18 11.49 4.56 -4.81
N GLY A 19 12.02 3.81 -3.82
CA GLY A 19 11.75 4.05 -2.41
C GLY A 19 10.38 3.58 -1.90
N VAL A 20 9.67 2.75 -2.64
CA VAL A 20 8.31 2.32 -2.26
C VAL A 20 8.23 0.89 -1.71
N CYS A 21 9.23 0.06 -1.97
CA CYS A 21 9.25 -1.33 -1.51
C CYS A 21 9.88 -1.45 -0.11
N SER A 22 9.37 -0.72 0.86
CA SER A 22 9.96 -0.62 2.21
C SER A 22 9.98 -1.96 2.96
N LEU A 23 9.05 -2.86 2.67
CA LEU A 23 8.98 -4.19 3.28
C LEU A 23 9.72 -5.26 2.46
N GLY A 24 10.35 -4.88 1.37
CA GLY A 24 11.05 -5.79 0.47
C GLY A 24 10.15 -6.40 -0.59
N HIS A 25 10.71 -7.35 -1.32
CA HIS A 25 10.00 -8.10 -2.35
C HIS A 25 9.45 -9.39 -1.72
N GLY A 26 8.15 -9.54 -1.66
CA GLY A 26 7.52 -10.77 -1.20
C GLY A 26 7.37 -10.90 0.32
N ASP A 27 7.14 -9.79 1.03
CA ASP A 27 6.80 -9.85 2.44
C ASP A 27 5.58 -10.77 2.67
N PRO A 28 5.68 -11.79 3.55
CA PRO A 28 4.61 -12.77 3.73
C PRO A 28 3.27 -12.18 4.18
N ALA A 29 3.29 -11.16 5.03
CA ALA A 29 2.06 -10.53 5.51
C ALA A 29 1.35 -9.79 4.37
N VAL A 30 2.10 -9.06 3.54
CA VAL A 30 1.56 -8.35 2.37
C VAL A 30 1.01 -9.34 1.35
N LEU A 31 1.75 -10.40 1.02
CA LEU A 31 1.32 -11.41 0.06
C LEU A 31 0.05 -12.12 0.53
N SER A 32 -0.02 -12.49 1.79
CA SER A 32 -1.20 -13.15 2.37
C SER A 32 -2.45 -12.25 2.31
N ALA A 33 -2.29 -10.97 2.66
CA ALA A 33 -3.38 -10.00 2.58
C ALA A 33 -3.83 -9.78 1.13
N LEU A 34 -2.88 -9.68 0.20
CA LEU A 34 -3.16 -9.51 -1.22
C LEU A 34 -3.91 -10.72 -1.78
N GLU A 35 -3.44 -11.93 -1.49
CA GLU A 35 -4.10 -13.17 -1.92
C GLU A 35 -5.55 -13.24 -1.42
N ALA A 36 -5.78 -12.94 -0.15
CA ALA A 36 -7.12 -12.93 0.42
C ALA A 36 -8.01 -11.87 -0.24
N GLN A 37 -7.49 -10.68 -0.47
CA GLN A 37 -8.25 -9.58 -1.03
C GLN A 37 -8.58 -9.76 -2.51
N THR A 38 -7.68 -10.34 -3.30
CA THR A 38 -7.94 -10.60 -4.72
C THR A 38 -9.12 -11.55 -4.94
N LYS A 39 -9.38 -12.43 -3.97
CA LYS A 39 -10.54 -13.34 -4.00
C LYS A 39 -11.86 -12.68 -3.63
N LYS A 40 -11.82 -11.48 -3.05
CA LYS A 40 -13.00 -10.71 -2.64
C LYS A 40 -13.35 -9.63 -3.65
N LEU A 41 -12.44 -8.65 -3.79
CA LEU A 41 -12.71 -7.45 -4.56
C LEU A 41 -11.39 -6.78 -4.93
N MET A 42 -11.14 -6.63 -6.23
CA MET A 42 -9.96 -5.94 -6.74
C MET A 42 -10.18 -4.44 -6.87
N HIS A 43 -11.31 -4.04 -7.42
CA HIS A 43 -11.61 -2.63 -7.67
C HIS A 43 -13.10 -2.40 -7.87
N VAL A 44 -13.58 -1.28 -7.33
CA VAL A 44 -14.86 -0.67 -7.67
C VAL A 44 -14.68 0.84 -7.74
N SER A 45 -15.68 1.52 -8.30
CA SER A 45 -15.72 2.98 -8.31
C SER A 45 -16.01 3.54 -6.89
N ASN A 46 -15.64 4.81 -6.67
CA ASN A 46 -16.03 5.57 -5.48
C ASN A 46 -17.56 5.77 -5.36
N TYR A 47 -18.34 5.31 -6.31
CA TYR A 47 -19.80 5.27 -6.19
C TYR A 47 -20.29 4.27 -5.15
N PHE A 48 -19.45 3.36 -4.70
CA PHE A 48 -19.79 2.33 -3.74
C PHE A 48 -18.93 2.41 -2.49
N TYR A 49 -19.48 1.95 -1.37
CA TYR A 49 -18.73 1.80 -0.14
C TYR A 49 -17.75 0.62 -0.26
N ILE A 50 -16.55 0.83 0.26
CA ILE A 50 -15.49 -0.19 0.27
C ILE A 50 -15.10 -0.46 1.72
N GLU A 51 -15.01 -1.74 2.06
CA GLU A 51 -14.83 -2.23 3.44
C GLU A 51 -13.66 -1.56 4.16
N GLN A 52 -12.51 -1.43 3.49
CA GLN A 52 -11.29 -0.95 4.15
C GLN A 52 -11.05 0.55 4.00
N ARG A 53 -11.85 1.28 3.26
CA ARG A 53 -11.58 2.70 2.96
C ARG A 53 -11.48 3.57 4.21
N GLY A 54 -12.46 3.46 5.09
CA GLY A 54 -12.45 4.22 6.35
C GLY A 54 -11.30 3.81 7.27
N GLN A 55 -10.98 2.53 7.31
CA GLN A 55 -9.85 2.01 8.09
C GLN A 55 -8.52 2.56 7.60
N VAL A 56 -8.30 2.60 6.29
CA VAL A 56 -7.08 3.17 5.69
C VAL A 56 -6.99 4.66 5.98
N ALA A 57 -8.09 5.41 5.82
CA ALA A 57 -8.13 6.83 6.11
C ALA A 57 -7.78 7.12 7.58
N ALA A 58 -8.36 6.36 8.50
CA ALA A 58 -8.09 6.49 9.93
C ALA A 58 -6.63 6.18 10.27
N LEU A 59 -6.09 5.11 9.67
CA LEU A 59 -4.69 4.72 9.89
C LEU A 59 -3.71 5.76 9.34
N LEU A 60 -3.95 6.27 8.13
CA LEU A 60 -3.13 7.32 7.55
C LEU A 60 -3.14 8.59 8.41
N SER A 61 -4.30 9.01 8.88
CA SER A 61 -4.41 10.17 9.77
C SER A 61 -3.62 9.98 11.06
N LYS A 62 -3.69 8.78 11.64
CA LYS A 62 -2.95 8.44 12.86
C LYS A 62 -1.44 8.43 12.64
N LEU A 63 -0.98 7.81 11.55
CA LEU A 63 0.46 7.67 11.25
C LEU A 63 1.09 8.98 10.81
N ALA A 64 0.31 9.84 10.15
CA ALA A 64 0.79 11.14 9.68
C ALA A 64 1.08 12.12 10.81
N ASN A 65 0.60 11.84 12.01
CA ASN A 65 0.63 12.81 13.09
C ASN A 65 -0.03 14.14 12.64
N ASP A 66 -0.59 14.95 13.46
CA ASP A 66 -1.37 16.12 13.03
C ASP A 66 -0.61 17.17 12.20
N ASP A 67 0.69 17.00 12.02
CA ASP A 67 1.57 17.96 11.38
C ASP A 67 1.83 17.70 9.87
N VAL A 68 1.27 16.66 9.28
CA VAL A 68 1.52 16.31 7.87
C VAL A 68 0.26 16.56 7.03
N ASP A 69 0.14 17.78 6.53
CA ASP A 69 -1.03 18.22 5.77
C ASP A 69 -1.35 17.35 4.55
N GLY A 70 -0.34 16.94 3.81
CA GLY A 70 -0.53 16.10 2.62
C GLY A 70 -1.18 14.77 2.93
N ALA A 71 -0.75 14.09 4.00
CA ALA A 71 -1.32 12.81 4.40
C ALA A 71 -2.73 12.97 4.97
N ARG A 72 -3.02 14.09 5.65
CA ARG A 72 -4.36 14.41 6.13
C ARG A 72 -5.32 14.67 4.97
N VAL A 73 -4.88 15.41 3.97
CA VAL A 73 -5.67 15.65 2.76
C VAL A 73 -5.96 14.34 2.04
N LEU A 74 -4.95 13.48 1.86
CA LEU A 74 -5.12 12.18 1.24
C LEU A 74 -6.09 11.28 2.03
N ALA A 75 -5.93 11.22 3.35
CA ALA A 75 -6.81 10.45 4.22
C ALA A 75 -8.26 10.98 4.14
N GLY A 76 -8.42 12.30 4.12
CA GLY A 76 -9.72 12.93 3.97
C GLY A 76 -10.36 12.63 2.62
N ALA A 77 -9.58 12.67 1.54
CA ALA A 77 -10.06 12.33 0.20
C ALA A 77 -10.49 10.86 0.10
N ILE A 78 -9.75 9.95 0.74
CA ILE A 78 -10.10 8.52 0.80
C ILE A 78 -11.42 8.34 1.56
N ALA A 79 -11.54 8.96 2.72
CA ALA A 79 -12.74 8.85 3.55
C ALA A 79 -13.98 9.50 2.90
N ALA A 80 -13.80 10.64 2.21
CA ALA A 80 -14.89 11.33 1.52
C ALA A 80 -15.51 10.53 0.39
N GLY A 81 -14.80 9.52 -0.15
CA GLY A 81 -15.35 8.59 -1.10
C GLY A 81 -16.33 7.59 -0.49
N ASP A 82 -16.38 7.49 0.82
CA ASP A 82 -17.38 6.67 1.51
C ASP A 82 -18.72 7.43 1.56
#